data_5f41b7e6960bc77adef949d1de34b19b
#
_entry.id   5f41b7e6960bc77adef949d1de34b19b
#
_cell.length_a   1.000
_cell.length_b   1.000
_cell.length_c   1.000
_cell.angle_alpha   90.00
_cell.angle_beta   90.00
_cell.angle_gamma   90.00
#
_symmetry.space_group_name_H-M   'P 1'
#
loop_
_entity.id
_entity.type
_entity.pdbx_description
1 polymer ?
#
loop_
_entity_poly.entity_id
_entity_poly.type
_entity_poly.pdbx_seq_one_letter_code
_entity_poly.pdbx_strand_id
1 'polypeptide(L)'
;MSIEYPAELEVRSSDGRSAHYRLAPDFHARPSSAAQAGSAKLVQKLDDNFSVFQGPSSPSDLAEGNTLPVYRAEPSGAFAIPTGRVWVRFKEGIDAAAKHVAIAKAGFHLEESPAWAKHAAWLRAGSGKIADALSAARRLVTLGDVEHVEPQMLTGVARKE
;
A
#
# COMPACT_ATOMS: atom_id res chain seq x y z
N MET A 1 -9.66 -13.71 14.50
CA MET A 1 -8.28 -13.27 14.21
C MET A 1 -8.33 -11.84 13.69
N SER A 2 -7.70 -10.93 14.41
CA SER A 2 -7.69 -9.54 14.00
C SER A 2 -6.58 -9.30 12.99
N ILE A 3 -6.87 -8.48 11.98
CA ILE A 3 -5.86 -8.03 11.03
C ILE A 3 -5.27 -6.75 11.58
N GLU A 4 -3.96 -6.73 11.74
CA GLU A 4 -3.27 -5.55 12.21
C GLU A 4 -2.59 -4.85 11.06
N TYR A 5 -2.87 -3.58 10.92
CA TYR A 5 -2.17 -2.72 9.98
C TYR A 5 -1.12 -1.92 10.72
N PRO A 6 0.06 -1.70 10.11
CA PRO A 6 1.07 -0.86 10.74
C PRO A 6 0.51 0.51 11.05
N ALA A 7 0.80 1.02 12.25
CA ALA A 7 0.34 2.35 12.65
C ALA A 7 1.06 3.45 11.87
N GLU A 8 2.29 3.18 11.46
CA GLU A 8 3.09 4.14 10.72
C GLU A 8 3.83 3.43 9.60
N LEU A 9 3.93 4.10 8.46
CA LEU A 9 4.68 3.64 7.31
C LEU A 9 5.68 4.71 6.93
N GLU A 10 6.91 4.31 6.67
CA GLU A 10 7.91 5.19 6.12
C GLU A 10 8.32 4.65 4.76
N VAL A 11 8.23 5.51 3.75
CA VAL A 11 8.61 5.18 2.39
C VAL A 11 9.75 6.09 1.99
N ARG A 12 10.87 5.50 1.59
CA ARG A 12 12.02 6.26 1.08
C ARG A 12 12.04 6.16 -0.42
N SER A 13 12.05 7.31 -1.07
CA SER A 13 12.19 7.33 -2.51
C SER A 13 13.65 7.37 -2.90
N SER A 14 13.92 7.01 -4.16
CA SER A 14 15.28 6.89 -4.68
C SER A 14 16.05 8.21 -4.69
N ASP A 15 15.37 9.34 -4.60
CA ASP A 15 15.99 10.65 -4.56
C ASP A 15 16.37 11.10 -3.15
N GLY A 16 16.27 10.21 -2.18
CA GLY A 16 16.59 10.50 -0.79
C GLY A 16 15.47 11.12 0.02
N ARG A 17 14.34 11.37 -0.60
CA ARG A 17 13.17 11.87 0.11
C ARG A 17 12.47 10.74 0.83
N SER A 18 11.86 11.06 1.96
CA SER A 18 11.03 10.08 2.65
C SER A 18 9.62 10.62 2.81
N ALA A 19 8.65 9.72 2.75
CA ALA A 19 7.27 10.02 3.02
C ALA A 19 6.83 9.20 4.22
N HIS A 20 6.07 9.83 5.10
CA HIS A 20 5.51 9.17 6.27
C HIS A 20 4.01 9.11 6.13
N TYR A 21 3.45 7.97 6.50
CA TYR A 21 2.01 7.76 6.54
C TYR A 21 1.64 7.27 7.92
N ARG A 22 0.55 7.81 8.44
CA ARG A 22 0.02 7.41 9.75
C ARG A 22 -1.37 6.83 9.57
N LEU A 23 -1.60 5.68 10.19
CA LEU A 23 -2.91 5.03 10.13
C LEU A 23 -3.97 5.95 10.75
N ALA A 24 -5.07 6.12 10.04
CA ALA A 24 -6.21 6.92 10.48
C ALA A 24 -7.36 5.99 10.86
N PRO A 25 -7.41 5.50 12.11
CA PRO A 25 -8.38 4.47 12.49
C PRO A 25 -9.82 4.94 12.52
N ASP A 26 -10.05 6.26 12.52
CA ASP A 26 -11.40 6.82 12.51
C ASP A 26 -12.01 6.91 11.12
N PHE A 27 -11.30 6.41 10.11
CA PHE A 27 -11.73 6.45 8.72
C PHE A 27 -11.57 5.08 8.09
N HIS A 28 -12.32 4.84 7.04
CA HIS A 28 -12.16 3.63 6.23
C HIS A 28 -12.42 3.98 4.78
N ALA A 29 -11.94 3.14 3.88
CA ALA A 29 -12.16 3.31 2.46
C ALA A 29 -13.02 2.18 1.92
N ARG A 30 -13.82 2.50 0.91
CA ARG A 30 -14.66 1.54 0.20
C ARG A 30 -14.60 1.83 -1.28
N PRO A 31 -14.88 0.82 -2.13
CA PRO A 31 -15.05 1.09 -3.54
C PRO A 31 -16.13 2.15 -3.76
N SER A 32 -15.91 3.05 -4.69
CA SER A 32 -16.86 4.15 -4.96
C SER A 32 -18.23 3.62 -5.39
N SER A 33 -18.27 2.44 -6.03
CA SER A 33 -19.53 1.80 -6.41
C SER A 33 -20.33 1.32 -5.20
N ALA A 34 -19.71 1.18 -4.04
CA ALA A 34 -20.37 0.79 -2.80
C ALA A 34 -20.59 1.98 -1.88
N ALA A 35 -20.72 3.16 -2.45
CA ALA A 35 -20.79 4.42 -1.71
C ALA A 35 -21.98 4.53 -0.75
N GLN A 36 -22.99 3.71 -0.92
CA GLN A 36 -24.14 3.71 -0.02
C GLN A 36 -23.94 2.70 1.10
N ALA A 37 -23.08 3.04 2.00
CA ALA A 37 -22.67 2.15 3.06
C ALA A 37 -23.36 2.52 4.37
N GLY A 38 -24.66 2.37 4.43
CA GLY A 38 -25.42 2.61 5.64
C GLY A 38 -25.29 4.04 6.15
N SER A 39 -24.89 4.18 7.42
CA SER A 39 -24.78 5.48 8.07
C SER A 39 -23.40 6.13 7.91
N ALA A 40 -22.48 5.49 7.21
CA ALA A 40 -21.13 6.05 7.05
C ALA A 40 -21.18 7.32 6.19
N LYS A 41 -20.48 8.34 6.67
CA LYS A 41 -20.46 9.64 6.00
C LYS A 41 -19.27 9.72 5.04
N LEU A 42 -19.55 10.04 3.79
CA LEU A 42 -18.51 10.26 2.78
C LEU A 42 -17.70 11.49 3.15
N VAL A 43 -16.38 11.31 3.22
CA VAL A 43 -15.45 12.40 3.55
C VAL A 43 -14.77 12.91 2.29
N GLN A 44 -14.26 12.01 1.46
CA GLN A 44 -13.54 12.38 0.26
C GLN A 44 -13.56 11.25 -0.75
N LYS A 45 -13.82 11.58 -2.01
CA LYS A 45 -13.65 10.66 -3.12
C LYS A 45 -12.20 10.77 -3.57
N LEU A 46 -11.43 9.68 -3.48
CA LEU A 46 -10.02 9.71 -3.87
C LEU A 46 -9.86 9.60 -5.39
N ASP A 47 -10.62 8.69 -5.99
CA ASP A 47 -10.64 8.53 -7.43
C ASP A 47 -11.98 7.90 -7.83
N ASP A 48 -12.10 7.48 -9.09
CA ASP A 48 -13.34 6.86 -9.57
C ASP A 48 -13.61 5.51 -8.91
N ASN A 49 -12.59 4.91 -8.29
CA ASN A 49 -12.69 3.57 -7.74
C ASN A 49 -12.86 3.52 -6.23
N PHE A 50 -12.31 4.49 -5.49
CA PHE A 50 -12.30 4.44 -4.03
C PHE A 50 -12.66 5.78 -3.40
N SER A 51 -13.36 5.68 -2.27
CA SER A 51 -13.75 6.84 -1.47
C SER A 51 -13.47 6.59 -0.01
N VAL A 52 -13.23 7.67 0.74
CA VAL A 52 -12.97 7.62 2.18
C VAL A 52 -14.25 8.02 2.92
N PHE A 53 -14.59 7.24 3.92
CA PHE A 53 -15.75 7.46 4.77
C PHE A 53 -15.31 7.66 6.22
N GLN A 54 -16.10 8.41 6.97
CA GLN A 54 -15.87 8.59 8.38
C GLN A 54 -16.34 7.36 9.15
N GLY A 55 -15.57 6.98 10.17
CA GLY A 55 -15.88 5.85 11.02
C GLY A 55 -14.89 4.72 10.83
N PRO A 56 -14.66 3.92 11.88
CA PRO A 56 -13.76 2.78 11.79
C PRO A 56 -14.38 1.64 10.99
N SER A 57 -13.51 0.84 10.36
CA SER A 57 -13.96 -0.41 9.75
C SER A 57 -14.18 -1.45 10.84
N SER A 58 -15.17 -2.32 10.66
CA SER A 58 -15.26 -3.49 11.52
C SER A 58 -14.11 -4.46 11.17
N PRO A 59 -13.61 -5.22 12.15
CA PRO A 59 -12.56 -6.22 11.85
C PRO A 59 -12.97 -7.21 10.78
N SER A 60 -14.24 -7.62 10.73
CA SER A 60 -14.70 -8.56 9.72
C SER A 60 -14.70 -7.95 8.33
N ASP A 61 -15.09 -6.69 8.20
CA ASP A 61 -15.07 -6.01 6.90
C ASP A 61 -13.64 -5.86 6.37
N LEU A 62 -12.69 -5.56 7.24
CA LEU A 62 -11.28 -5.49 6.84
C LEU A 62 -10.78 -6.86 6.42
N ALA A 63 -11.13 -7.91 7.15
CA ALA A 63 -10.69 -9.27 6.85
C ALA A 63 -11.24 -9.77 5.53
N GLU A 64 -12.48 -9.41 5.20
CA GLU A 64 -13.13 -9.81 3.96
C GLU A 64 -12.77 -8.93 2.77
N GLY A 65 -12.06 -7.84 3.00
CA GLY A 65 -11.70 -6.91 1.94
C GLY A 65 -12.81 -5.97 1.52
N ASN A 66 -13.90 -5.90 2.28
CA ASN A 66 -15.01 -4.99 2.00
C ASN A 66 -14.66 -3.54 2.29
N THR A 67 -13.76 -3.32 3.24
CA THR A 67 -13.23 -2.01 3.54
C THR A 67 -11.70 -2.08 3.55
N LEU A 68 -11.08 -0.94 3.34
CA LEU A 68 -9.63 -0.81 3.32
C LEU A 68 -9.20 0.17 4.40
N PRO A 69 -8.00 0.02 4.94
CA PRO A 69 -7.47 0.99 5.89
C PRO A 69 -7.17 2.31 5.20
N VAL A 70 -7.23 3.39 5.95
CA VAL A 70 -6.91 4.72 5.46
C VAL A 70 -5.72 5.24 6.25
N TYR A 71 -4.77 5.81 5.54
CA TYR A 71 -3.62 6.47 6.11
C TYR A 71 -3.67 7.96 5.79
N ARG A 72 -2.96 8.74 6.58
CA ARG A 72 -2.74 10.15 6.28
C ARG A 72 -1.27 10.37 6.01
N ALA A 73 -0.98 11.02 4.89
CA ALA A 73 0.38 11.42 4.55
C ALA A 73 0.80 12.59 5.43
N GLU A 74 2.04 12.59 5.89
CA GLU A 74 2.57 13.69 6.67
C GLU A 74 3.59 14.46 5.82
N PRO A 75 3.63 15.78 5.89
CA PRO A 75 2.85 16.69 6.76
C PRO A 75 1.52 17.14 6.14
N SER A 76 1.20 16.78 4.91
CA SER A 76 0.04 17.31 4.20
C SER A 76 -1.30 16.91 4.81
N GLY A 77 -1.35 15.75 5.47
CA GLY A 77 -2.60 15.21 5.99
C GLY A 77 -3.50 14.59 4.93
N ALA A 78 -3.03 14.45 3.71
CA ALA A 78 -3.81 13.86 2.63
C ALA A 78 -4.11 12.39 2.92
N PHE A 79 -5.32 11.95 2.58
CA PHE A 79 -5.68 10.55 2.73
C PHE A 79 -4.96 9.69 1.70
N ALA A 80 -4.57 8.50 2.12
CA ALA A 80 -3.90 7.53 1.26
C ALA A 80 -4.41 6.14 1.58
N ILE A 81 -4.61 5.32 0.56
CA ILE A 81 -5.11 3.96 0.71
C ILE A 81 -4.09 3.00 0.12
N PRO A 82 -3.59 2.02 0.90
CA PRO A 82 -2.68 1.02 0.34
C PRO A 82 -3.42 0.07 -0.59
N THR A 83 -2.80 -0.26 -1.70
CA THR A 83 -3.41 -1.16 -2.70
C THR A 83 -3.03 -2.62 -2.50
N GLY A 84 -2.00 -2.88 -1.72
CA GLY A 84 -1.44 -4.23 -1.57
C GLY A 84 -0.29 -4.52 -2.52
N ARG A 85 -0.04 -3.67 -3.50
CA ARG A 85 1.12 -3.80 -4.37
C ARG A 85 2.31 -3.09 -3.74
N VAL A 86 3.49 -3.65 -3.92
CA VAL A 86 4.74 -3.06 -3.43
C VAL A 86 5.70 -2.97 -4.61
N TRP A 87 6.22 -1.79 -4.85
CA TRP A 87 7.25 -1.57 -5.86
C TRP A 87 8.60 -1.85 -5.22
N VAL A 88 9.40 -2.70 -5.85
CA VAL A 88 10.76 -2.95 -5.41
C VAL A 88 11.70 -2.66 -6.56
N ARG A 89 12.82 -2.03 -6.25
CA ARG A 89 13.89 -1.80 -7.21
C ARG A 89 15.18 -2.35 -6.67
N PHE A 90 15.78 -3.24 -7.44
CA PHE A 90 17.09 -3.80 -7.15
C PHE A 90 18.17 -2.92 -7.78
N LYS A 91 19.41 -3.18 -7.41
CA LYS A 91 20.55 -2.50 -8.02
C LYS A 91 20.55 -2.73 -9.52
N GLU A 92 20.99 -1.73 -10.26
CA GLU A 92 21.10 -1.83 -11.70
C GLU A 92 21.93 -3.05 -12.09
N GLY A 93 21.49 -3.74 -13.13
CA GLY A 93 22.15 -4.95 -13.58
C GLY A 93 21.60 -6.23 -12.97
N ILE A 94 20.70 -6.12 -12.00
CA ILE A 94 20.05 -7.28 -11.38
C ILE A 94 18.63 -7.38 -11.88
N ASP A 95 18.31 -8.53 -12.51
CA ASP A 95 16.92 -8.75 -12.94
C ASP A 95 16.06 -9.13 -11.74
N ALA A 96 14.95 -8.44 -11.57
CA ALA A 96 14.01 -8.74 -10.48
C ALA A 96 13.51 -10.18 -10.58
N ALA A 97 13.28 -10.69 -11.80
CA ALA A 97 12.82 -12.06 -11.99
C ALA A 97 13.81 -13.09 -11.47
N ALA A 98 15.11 -12.78 -11.50
CA ALA A 98 16.13 -13.67 -10.97
C ALA A 98 16.13 -13.73 -9.43
N LYS A 99 15.43 -12.81 -8.79
CA LYS A 99 15.33 -12.73 -7.34
C LYS A 99 14.05 -13.37 -6.78
N HIS A 100 13.33 -14.14 -7.59
CA HIS A 100 12.03 -14.69 -7.19
C HIS A 100 12.10 -15.54 -5.91
N VAL A 101 13.20 -16.24 -5.66
CA VAL A 101 13.36 -17.03 -4.43
C VAL A 101 13.49 -16.12 -3.21
N ALA A 102 14.30 -15.07 -3.30
CA ALA A 102 14.46 -14.12 -2.21
C ALA A 102 13.16 -13.36 -1.95
N ILE A 103 12.46 -13.01 -3.02
CA ILE A 103 11.16 -12.35 -2.92
C ILE A 103 10.15 -13.26 -2.22
N ALA A 104 10.13 -14.54 -2.57
CA ALA A 104 9.23 -15.51 -1.93
C ALA A 104 9.54 -15.68 -0.45
N LYS A 105 10.82 -15.71 -0.09
CA LYS A 105 11.24 -15.81 1.32
C LYS A 105 10.82 -14.60 2.13
N ALA A 106 10.72 -13.43 1.48
CA ALA A 106 10.28 -12.22 2.14
C ALA A 106 8.75 -12.18 2.29
N GLY A 107 8.02 -13.14 1.72
CA GLY A 107 6.58 -13.22 1.84
C GLY A 107 5.82 -12.66 0.64
N PHE A 108 6.49 -12.47 -0.48
CA PHE A 108 5.89 -11.88 -1.68
C PHE A 108 5.99 -12.80 -2.89
N HIS A 109 5.23 -12.47 -3.90
CA HIS A 109 5.43 -13.04 -5.22
C HIS A 109 5.53 -11.90 -6.24
N LEU A 110 6.25 -12.15 -7.32
CA LEU A 110 6.41 -11.17 -8.38
C LEU A 110 5.15 -11.15 -9.23
N GLU A 111 4.53 -9.97 -9.31
CA GLU A 111 3.32 -9.79 -10.12
C GLU A 111 3.66 -9.34 -11.53
N GLU A 112 4.56 -8.36 -11.65
CA GLU A 112 4.92 -7.80 -12.94
C GLU A 112 6.30 -7.16 -12.86
N SER A 113 7.13 -7.40 -13.87
CA SER A 113 8.40 -6.69 -14.04
C SER A 113 8.36 -5.99 -15.40
N PRO A 114 8.36 -4.65 -15.41
CA PRO A 114 8.27 -3.90 -16.67
C PRO A 114 9.49 -4.13 -17.55
N ALA A 115 9.27 -4.23 -18.85
CA ALA A 115 10.38 -4.44 -19.80
C ALA A 115 11.39 -3.28 -19.79
N TRP A 116 10.91 -2.07 -19.47
CA TRP A 116 11.77 -0.88 -19.40
C TRP A 116 12.57 -0.78 -18.10
N ALA A 117 12.26 -1.62 -17.13
CA ALA A 117 12.94 -1.60 -15.82
C ALA A 117 13.04 -3.02 -15.28
N LYS A 118 13.90 -3.84 -15.89
CA LYS A 118 14.05 -5.26 -15.49
C LYS A 118 14.55 -5.43 -14.06
N HIS A 119 15.20 -4.42 -13.51
CA HIS A 119 15.69 -4.44 -12.14
C HIS A 119 14.62 -4.05 -11.12
N ALA A 120 13.41 -3.81 -11.58
CA ALA A 120 12.29 -3.44 -10.72
C ALA A 120 11.09 -4.34 -10.96
N ALA A 121 10.19 -4.41 -9.99
CA ALA A 121 8.98 -5.21 -10.11
C ALA A 121 7.90 -4.73 -9.15
N TRP A 122 6.66 -5.01 -9.55
CA TRP A 122 5.51 -4.94 -8.66
C TRP A 122 5.35 -6.29 -7.98
N LEU A 123 5.21 -6.26 -6.66
CA LEU A 123 5.03 -7.45 -5.83
C LEU A 123 3.70 -7.41 -5.11
N ARG A 124 3.19 -8.58 -4.77
CA ARG A 124 2.05 -8.72 -3.85
C ARG A 124 2.42 -9.74 -2.79
N ALA A 125 1.83 -9.57 -1.60
CA ALA A 125 2.00 -10.56 -0.55
C ALA A 125 1.51 -11.92 -1.02
N GLY A 126 2.21 -12.98 -0.67
CA GLY A 126 1.82 -14.34 -1.02
C GLY A 126 0.45 -14.71 -0.47
N SER A 127 0.04 -14.11 0.64
CA SER A 127 -1.28 -14.30 1.22
C SER A 127 -2.38 -13.55 0.49
N GLY A 128 -2.01 -12.56 -0.35
CA GLY A 128 -2.96 -11.67 -1.00
C GLY A 128 -3.50 -10.57 -0.10
N LYS A 129 -3.05 -10.51 1.15
CA LYS A 129 -3.57 -9.54 2.12
C LYS A 129 -2.74 -8.27 2.14
N ILE A 130 -3.43 -7.13 2.15
CA ILE A 130 -2.78 -5.82 2.19
C ILE A 130 -1.95 -5.65 3.47
N ALA A 131 -2.49 -6.07 4.61
CA ALA A 131 -1.79 -5.96 5.88
C ALA A 131 -0.44 -6.70 5.84
N ASP A 132 -0.43 -7.89 5.25
CA ASP A 132 0.80 -8.66 5.13
C ASP A 132 1.80 -7.98 4.20
N ALA A 133 1.33 -7.38 3.12
CA ALA A 133 2.19 -6.63 2.21
C ALA A 133 2.88 -5.47 2.92
N LEU A 134 2.13 -4.70 3.70
CA LEU A 134 2.68 -3.58 4.44
C LEU A 134 3.66 -4.02 5.52
N SER A 135 3.32 -5.07 6.27
CA SER A 135 4.16 -5.58 7.34
C SER A 135 5.44 -6.22 6.80
N ALA A 136 5.34 -6.96 5.69
CA ALA A 136 6.47 -7.67 5.13
C ALA A 136 7.38 -6.79 4.26
N ALA A 137 6.93 -5.61 3.88
CA ALA A 137 7.76 -4.70 3.05
C ALA A 137 9.11 -4.41 3.69
N ARG A 138 9.17 -4.38 5.02
CA ARG A 138 10.42 -4.17 5.74
C ARG A 138 11.45 -5.26 5.46
N ARG A 139 11.00 -6.48 5.18
CA ARG A 139 11.90 -7.59 4.89
C ARG A 139 12.59 -7.41 3.55
N LEU A 140 11.91 -6.76 2.61
CA LEU A 140 12.51 -6.47 1.31
C LEU A 140 13.70 -5.52 1.45
N VAL A 141 13.58 -4.55 2.36
CA VAL A 141 14.66 -3.58 2.59
C VAL A 141 15.93 -4.26 3.10
N THR A 142 15.80 -5.40 3.80
CA THR A 142 16.96 -6.11 4.33
C THR A 142 17.71 -6.94 3.29
N LEU A 143 17.14 -7.11 2.10
CA LEU A 143 17.84 -7.79 1.01
C LEU A 143 18.94 -6.88 0.50
N GLY A 144 20.17 -7.40 0.43
CA GLY A 144 21.35 -6.59 0.15
C GLY A 144 21.36 -5.90 -1.20
N ASP A 145 20.63 -6.45 -2.16
CA ASP A 145 20.58 -5.94 -3.53
C ASP A 145 19.44 -4.95 -3.79
N VAL A 146 18.64 -4.65 -2.78
CA VAL A 146 17.48 -3.78 -2.92
C VAL A 146 17.89 -2.32 -2.69
N GLU A 147 17.54 -1.45 -3.64
CA GLU A 147 17.78 -0.02 -3.52
C GLU A 147 16.55 0.73 -3.02
N HIS A 148 15.36 0.25 -3.34
CA HIS A 148 14.15 1.01 -3.06
C HIS A 148 12.96 0.07 -2.88
N VAL A 149 12.13 0.35 -1.89
CA VAL A 149 10.89 -0.37 -1.62
C VAL A 149 9.81 0.66 -1.34
N GLU A 150 8.70 0.59 -2.07
CA GLU A 150 7.61 1.54 -1.90
C GLU A 150 6.26 0.86 -2.01
N PRO A 151 5.50 0.76 -0.90
CA PRO A 151 4.11 0.34 -0.99
C PRO A 151 3.33 1.32 -1.85
N GLN A 152 2.50 0.79 -2.75
CA GLN A 152 1.67 1.65 -3.58
C GLN A 152 0.52 2.22 -2.74
N MET A 153 0.40 3.54 -2.77
CA MET A 153 -0.68 4.23 -2.07
C MET A 153 -1.51 5.00 -3.10
N LEU A 154 -2.82 4.84 -3.02
CA LEU A 154 -3.73 5.70 -3.77
C LEU A 154 -3.93 6.97 -2.97
N THR A 155 -3.58 8.08 -3.55
CA THR A 155 -3.77 9.39 -2.92
C THR A 155 -4.73 10.20 -3.75
N GLY A 156 -5.56 10.99 -3.08
CA GLY A 156 -6.42 11.92 -3.78
C GLY A 156 -5.58 12.96 -4.50
N VAL A 157 -5.96 13.27 -5.73
CA VAL A 157 -5.32 14.39 -6.43
C VAL A 157 -5.70 15.64 -5.67
N ALA A 158 -4.69 16.40 -5.25
CA ALA A 158 -4.95 17.68 -4.61
C ALA A 158 -5.67 18.59 -5.61
N ARG A 159 -6.93 18.81 -5.36
CA ARG A 159 -7.68 19.73 -6.20
C ARG A 159 -7.44 21.13 -5.67
N LYS A 160 -6.96 21.96 -6.54
CA LYS A 160 -6.98 23.37 -6.27
C LYS A 160 -8.37 23.87 -6.60
N GLU A 161 -9.02 24.26 -5.59
CA GLU A 161 -10.30 24.90 -5.75
C GLU A 161 -10.11 26.39 -6.00
#